data_f2d5b41dd1f1814c1b9ac332b376b4fc
#
_entry.id   f2d5b41dd1f1814c1b9ac332b376b4fc
#
_cell.length_a   1.000
_cell.length_b   1.000
_cell.length_c   1.000
_cell.angle_alpha   90.00
_cell.angle_beta   90.00
_cell.angle_gamma   90.00
#
_symmetry.space_group_name_H-M   'P 1'
#
loop_
_entity.id
_entity.type
_entity.pdbx_description
1 polymer ?
#
loop_
_entity_poly.entity_id
_entity_poly.type
_entity_poly.pdbx_seq_one_letter_code
_entity_poly.pdbx_strand_id
1 'polypeptide(L)'
;MRRATALATILFSSASLFSPANADTTDQRWMNNVEITKEGDHCSDDPNCFNRYHPEIPSKADANVGDMIIFHTRDALDSEFRLDSVADDLATVDLGLVHPMTGPVNIVGAERGDVIEVEIVDIAPDEYGYTVIAPGFGFLRDVFTEPYIVNWRLTRNGAVSDGMPGITIPYEAFPGSIGVMPGEPELDKILKREADLAGAGGVVLTPSGPGAIPADLCGEGGTAEERCLRTIPPRENGGNMDVQQQQIGTHMLFPCFIDGCGLFVGDIHYAQGDGEVGGTAIEMGSVTTLRVVKIHKGEAENVPMPATKGNNQIVKIEPNRYYQTVGIPIKGAGEIPPSHAYLSSEKIANLENLNEDLTVAARHALLQMIDYIVEEHGLTREQAYVLSSVAVDLRIGQVVDVPNYVVTATLNLSVFDKFRHY
;
A
#
# COMPACT_ATOMS: atom_id res chain seq x y z
N MET A 1 -5.83 -85.70 34.18
CA MET A 1 -7.10 -85.76 33.47
C MET A 1 -7.53 -84.31 33.20
N ARG A 2 -7.30 -83.84 32.05
CA ARG A 2 -7.66 -82.43 31.65
C ARG A 2 -8.64 -82.55 30.49
N ARG A 3 -9.82 -82.00 30.65
CA ARG A 3 -10.84 -81.90 29.62
C ARG A 3 -10.60 -80.57 28.88
N ALA A 4 -10.42 -80.63 27.56
CA ALA A 4 -10.41 -79.50 26.71
C ALA A 4 -11.85 -79.20 26.25
N THR A 5 -12.26 -77.97 26.43
CA THR A 5 -13.54 -77.43 25.91
C THR A 5 -13.25 -76.64 24.66
N ALA A 6 -13.81 -77.05 23.55
CA ALA A 6 -13.72 -76.34 22.29
C ALA A 6 -14.76 -75.19 22.22
N LEU A 7 -14.36 -73.99 21.90
CA LEU A 7 -15.24 -72.85 21.68
C LEU A 7 -15.40 -72.70 20.17
N ALA A 8 -16.60 -72.79 19.66
CA ALA A 8 -16.94 -72.56 18.26
C ALA A 8 -17.19 -71.04 18.06
N THR A 9 -16.40 -70.43 17.20
CA THR A 9 -16.58 -69.04 16.81
C THR A 9 -17.51 -68.99 15.58
N ILE A 10 -18.66 -68.36 15.74
CA ILE A 10 -19.59 -68.06 14.63
C ILE A 10 -19.20 -66.70 14.05
N LEU A 11 -18.75 -66.70 12.79
CA LEU A 11 -18.51 -65.50 12.00
C LEU A 11 -19.84 -65.04 11.37
N PHE A 12 -20.37 -63.91 11.84
CA PHE A 12 -21.41 -63.17 11.13
C PHE A 12 -20.74 -62.23 10.11
N SER A 13 -20.90 -62.56 8.84
CA SER A 13 -20.55 -61.67 7.73
C SER A 13 -21.70 -60.68 7.50
N SER A 14 -21.53 -59.44 7.94
CA SER A 14 -22.39 -58.31 7.57
C SER A 14 -21.85 -57.62 6.35
N ALA A 15 -22.44 -57.92 5.19
CA ALA A 15 -22.20 -57.17 3.97
C ALA A 15 -22.86 -55.79 4.07
N SER A 16 -22.08 -54.79 4.34
CA SER A 16 -22.50 -53.39 4.26
C SER A 16 -22.52 -52.97 2.79
N LEU A 17 -23.72 -52.77 2.27
CA LEU A 17 -23.93 -52.12 0.99
C LEU A 17 -23.54 -50.62 1.12
N PHE A 18 -22.31 -50.27 0.75
CA PHE A 18 -21.97 -48.90 0.47
C PHE A 18 -22.58 -48.47 -0.85
N SER A 19 -23.64 -47.68 -0.81
CA SER A 19 -24.03 -46.84 -1.94
C SER A 19 -22.89 -45.87 -2.22
N PRO A 20 -22.44 -45.71 -3.46
CA PRO A 20 -21.54 -44.62 -3.78
C PRO A 20 -22.31 -43.32 -3.51
N ALA A 21 -21.84 -42.52 -2.56
CA ALA A 21 -22.22 -41.12 -2.47
C ALA A 21 -21.93 -40.49 -3.82
N ASN A 22 -22.92 -39.87 -4.41
CA ASN A 22 -22.73 -39.03 -5.56
C ASN A 22 -21.58 -38.06 -5.22
N ALA A 23 -20.44 -38.24 -5.87
CA ALA A 23 -19.43 -37.23 -5.94
C ALA A 23 -20.13 -36.02 -6.59
N ASP A 24 -20.35 -35.01 -5.80
CA ASP A 24 -20.72 -33.70 -6.27
C ASP A 24 -19.65 -33.36 -7.31
N THR A 25 -20.04 -33.33 -8.59
CA THR A 25 -19.19 -32.83 -9.65
C THR A 25 -19.05 -31.36 -9.35
N THR A 26 -18.04 -31.03 -8.53
CA THR A 26 -17.54 -29.64 -8.42
C THR A 26 -17.27 -29.23 -9.84
N ASP A 27 -18.10 -28.31 -10.29
CA ASP A 27 -17.99 -27.59 -11.55
C ASP A 27 -16.55 -27.06 -11.61
N GLN A 28 -15.66 -27.75 -12.29
CA GLN A 28 -14.32 -27.25 -12.61
C GLN A 28 -14.54 -26.16 -13.67
N ARG A 29 -15.04 -25.00 -13.21
CA ARG A 29 -14.93 -23.80 -14.01
C ARG A 29 -13.44 -23.60 -14.21
N TRP A 30 -13.03 -23.61 -15.45
CA TRP A 30 -11.68 -23.27 -15.84
C TRP A 30 -11.42 -21.87 -15.29
N MET A 31 -10.48 -21.74 -14.35
CA MET A 31 -10.00 -20.44 -13.92
C MET A 31 -9.41 -19.76 -15.13
N ASN A 32 -9.99 -18.64 -15.53
CA ASN A 32 -9.48 -17.86 -16.64
C ASN A 32 -8.45 -16.88 -16.09
N ASN A 33 -7.44 -16.60 -16.89
CA ASN A 33 -6.55 -15.48 -16.66
C ASN A 33 -7.09 -14.29 -17.47
N VAL A 34 -7.36 -13.21 -16.77
CA VAL A 34 -7.67 -11.89 -17.33
C VAL A 34 -6.41 -11.07 -17.24
N GLU A 35 -5.80 -10.74 -18.36
CA GLU A 35 -4.53 -10.01 -18.38
C GLU A 35 -4.75 -8.58 -18.85
N ILE A 36 -4.28 -7.62 -18.06
CA ILE A 36 -4.27 -6.20 -18.38
C ILE A 36 -2.82 -5.81 -18.62
N THR A 37 -2.46 -5.74 -19.88
CA THR A 37 -1.09 -5.45 -20.33
C THR A 37 -0.72 -3.99 -20.15
N LYS A 38 0.57 -3.73 -20.00
CA LYS A 38 1.16 -2.40 -20.10
C LYS A 38 1.56 -2.12 -21.53
N GLU A 39 1.08 -1.02 -22.12
CA GLU A 39 1.38 -0.59 -23.47
C GLU A 39 2.11 0.77 -23.45
N GLY A 40 2.98 1.02 -24.42
CA GLY A 40 3.74 2.27 -24.50
C GLY A 40 4.72 2.51 -23.34
N ASP A 41 5.39 3.63 -23.40
CA ASP A 41 6.40 4.00 -22.39
C ASP A 41 5.78 4.72 -21.17
N HIS A 42 4.68 5.45 -21.38
CA HIS A 42 3.99 6.24 -20.35
C HIS A 42 2.49 5.92 -20.27
N CYS A 43 1.85 6.29 -19.16
CA CYS A 43 0.41 6.14 -18.94
C CYS A 43 -0.42 6.86 -20.03
N SER A 44 0.09 7.97 -20.56
CA SER A 44 -0.56 8.70 -21.66
C SER A 44 -0.69 7.90 -22.95
N ASP A 45 0.19 6.93 -23.16
CA ASP A 45 0.25 6.09 -24.36
C ASP A 45 -0.43 4.73 -24.17
N ASP A 46 -0.93 4.48 -22.96
CA ASP A 46 -1.45 3.18 -22.51
C ASP A 46 -2.97 3.22 -22.34
N PRO A 47 -3.74 2.55 -23.20
CA PRO A 47 -5.19 2.51 -23.06
C PRO A 47 -5.67 1.81 -21.77
N ASN A 48 -4.81 1.06 -21.09
CA ASN A 48 -5.10 0.32 -19.87
C ASN A 48 -4.71 1.08 -18.60
N CYS A 49 -4.15 2.28 -18.75
CA CYS A 49 -3.69 3.12 -17.67
C CYS A 49 -4.62 4.32 -17.43
N PHE A 50 -4.66 4.77 -16.18
CA PHE A 50 -5.28 6.01 -15.75
C PHE A 50 -4.59 6.53 -14.49
N ASN A 51 -4.68 7.85 -14.21
CA ASN A 51 -4.08 8.45 -13.01
C ASN A 51 -5.04 9.40 -12.28
N ARG A 52 -6.32 9.22 -12.48
CA ARG A 52 -7.41 9.92 -11.78
C ARG A 52 -8.52 8.94 -11.46
N TYR A 53 -9.34 9.23 -10.46
CA TYR A 53 -10.54 8.44 -10.18
C TYR A 53 -11.79 9.18 -10.63
N HIS A 54 -12.58 8.54 -11.48
CA HIS A 54 -13.92 9.00 -11.91
C HIS A 54 -14.76 7.78 -12.33
N PRO A 55 -16.08 7.73 -11.97
CA PRO A 55 -16.92 6.58 -12.27
C PRO A 55 -17.10 6.30 -13.78
N GLU A 56 -16.89 7.30 -14.62
CA GLU A 56 -17.00 7.16 -16.09
C GLU A 56 -15.74 6.59 -16.76
N ILE A 57 -14.66 6.34 -16.02
CA ILE A 57 -13.50 5.66 -16.61
C ILE A 57 -13.89 4.22 -16.98
N PRO A 58 -13.83 3.85 -18.27
CA PRO A 58 -14.37 2.57 -18.73
C PRO A 58 -13.51 1.39 -18.26
N SER A 59 -14.17 0.30 -17.85
CA SER A 59 -13.48 -0.95 -17.53
C SER A 59 -12.75 -1.51 -18.76
N LYS A 60 -11.58 -2.11 -18.51
CA LYS A 60 -10.70 -2.66 -19.57
C LYS A 60 -10.95 -4.15 -19.82
N ALA A 61 -11.52 -4.83 -18.85
CA ALA A 61 -11.87 -6.25 -18.94
C ALA A 61 -12.97 -6.61 -17.96
N ASP A 62 -13.54 -7.81 -18.15
CA ASP A 62 -14.48 -8.47 -17.25
C ASP A 62 -13.79 -9.64 -16.54
N ALA A 63 -13.98 -9.77 -15.23
CA ALA A 63 -13.51 -10.92 -14.45
C ALA A 63 -14.65 -11.52 -13.61
N ASN A 64 -14.71 -12.84 -13.53
CA ASN A 64 -15.66 -13.57 -12.72
C ASN A 64 -15.06 -13.94 -11.36
N VAL A 65 -15.91 -14.31 -10.41
CA VAL A 65 -15.44 -14.96 -9.18
C VAL A 65 -14.67 -16.23 -9.52
N GLY A 66 -13.45 -16.33 -9.02
CA GLY A 66 -12.50 -17.41 -9.25
C GLY A 66 -11.43 -17.10 -10.30
N ASP A 67 -11.63 -16.10 -11.14
CA ASP A 67 -10.63 -15.71 -12.14
C ASP A 67 -9.40 -15.08 -11.50
N MET A 68 -8.24 -15.28 -12.13
CA MET A 68 -6.99 -14.56 -11.86
C MET A 68 -6.95 -13.33 -12.76
N ILE A 69 -6.64 -12.18 -12.18
CA ILE A 69 -6.42 -10.93 -12.92
C ILE A 69 -4.94 -10.60 -12.81
N ILE A 70 -4.27 -10.49 -13.94
CA ILE A 70 -2.84 -10.20 -14.05
C ILE A 70 -2.70 -8.76 -14.53
N PHE A 71 -2.18 -7.90 -13.69
CA PHE A 71 -1.95 -6.49 -13.97
C PHE A 71 -0.47 -6.25 -14.22
N HIS A 72 -0.12 -5.66 -15.35
CA HIS A 72 1.21 -5.13 -15.62
C HIS A 72 1.23 -3.66 -15.20
N THR A 73 1.83 -3.36 -14.06
CA THR A 73 1.80 -2.02 -13.47
C THR A 73 3.03 -1.20 -13.84
N ARG A 74 2.90 0.12 -13.77
CA ARG A 74 3.99 1.10 -13.81
C ARG A 74 4.41 1.43 -12.40
N ASP A 75 5.61 2.01 -12.23
CA ASP A 75 6.00 2.62 -10.96
C ASP A 75 5.23 3.94 -10.70
N ALA A 76 5.33 4.45 -9.48
CA ALA A 76 4.57 5.62 -9.01
C ALA A 76 4.75 6.88 -9.85
N LEU A 77 5.89 7.06 -10.50
CA LEU A 77 6.26 8.24 -11.27
C LEU A 77 6.29 8.00 -12.80
N ASP A 78 5.56 6.98 -13.26
CA ASP A 78 5.34 6.69 -14.68
C ASP A 78 6.63 6.49 -15.50
N SER A 79 7.61 5.77 -14.91
CA SER A 79 8.88 5.44 -15.56
C SER A 79 9.83 6.64 -15.80
N GLU A 80 9.66 7.73 -15.03
CA GLU A 80 10.53 8.91 -15.09
C GLU A 80 11.97 8.60 -14.68
N PHE A 81 12.19 7.62 -13.77
CA PHE A 81 13.52 7.28 -13.29
C PHE A 81 14.06 5.97 -13.87
N ARG A 82 15.38 5.87 -13.87
CA ARG A 82 16.16 4.70 -14.31
C ARG A 82 17.28 4.43 -13.34
N LEU A 83 17.96 3.30 -13.50
CA LEU A 83 19.03 2.87 -12.59
C LEU A 83 20.21 3.87 -12.48
N ASP A 84 20.39 4.72 -13.47
CA ASP A 84 21.42 5.76 -13.54
C ASP A 84 20.89 7.18 -13.24
N SER A 85 19.62 7.32 -12.85
CA SER A 85 19.05 8.61 -12.45
C SER A 85 19.73 9.17 -11.22
N VAL A 86 19.82 10.51 -11.18
CA VAL A 86 20.47 11.30 -10.14
C VAL A 86 19.47 12.26 -9.46
N ALA A 87 19.85 12.80 -8.31
CA ALA A 87 18.97 13.70 -7.55
C ALA A 87 18.46 14.91 -8.34
N ASP A 88 19.25 15.43 -9.27
CA ASP A 88 18.86 16.57 -10.12
C ASP A 88 17.68 16.24 -11.05
N ASP A 89 17.47 14.97 -11.39
CA ASP A 89 16.35 14.53 -12.24
C ASP A 89 14.99 14.76 -11.55
N LEU A 90 14.97 14.81 -10.20
CA LEU A 90 13.73 15.12 -9.46
C LEU A 90 13.16 16.51 -9.78
N ALA A 91 13.99 17.43 -10.27
CA ALA A 91 13.53 18.78 -10.63
C ALA A 91 12.58 18.80 -11.83
N THR A 92 12.56 17.73 -12.62
CA THR A 92 11.72 17.61 -13.84
C THR A 92 10.50 16.73 -13.63
N VAL A 93 10.35 16.10 -12.47
CA VAL A 93 9.22 15.21 -12.16
C VAL A 93 7.90 15.98 -12.18
N ASP A 94 6.97 15.51 -13.00
CA ASP A 94 5.60 16.03 -13.03
C ASP A 94 4.70 15.24 -12.06
N LEU A 95 4.42 15.83 -10.90
CA LEU A 95 3.46 15.27 -9.95
C LEU A 95 2.02 15.20 -10.51
N GLY A 96 1.75 15.79 -11.68
CA GLY A 96 0.50 15.63 -12.41
C GLY A 96 0.28 14.19 -12.90
N LEU A 97 1.35 13.41 -13.11
CA LEU A 97 1.30 12.02 -13.59
C LEU A 97 1.06 10.99 -12.49
N VAL A 98 1.22 11.35 -11.23
CA VAL A 98 1.16 10.46 -10.04
C VAL A 98 -0.29 10.14 -9.67
N HIS A 99 -0.65 8.89 -9.44
CA HIS A 99 0.03 7.62 -9.70
C HIS A 99 -0.61 6.94 -10.92
N PRO A 100 0.15 6.31 -11.81
CA PRO A 100 -0.41 5.47 -12.87
C PRO A 100 -1.07 4.23 -12.26
N MET A 101 -2.36 4.02 -12.54
CA MET A 101 -3.13 2.84 -12.15
C MET A 101 -3.41 1.98 -13.36
N THR A 102 -3.37 0.66 -13.20
CA THR A 102 -3.75 -0.31 -14.22
C THR A 102 -5.17 -0.82 -14.01
N GLY A 103 -5.99 -0.83 -15.06
CA GLY A 103 -7.41 -1.18 -15.02
C GLY A 103 -8.30 -0.03 -15.51
N PRO A 104 -9.53 0.15 -14.97
CA PRO A 104 -10.22 -0.71 -14.01
C PRO A 104 -10.77 -2.01 -14.62
N VAL A 105 -11.05 -3.02 -13.79
CA VAL A 105 -11.64 -4.29 -14.19
C VAL A 105 -13.05 -4.41 -13.60
N ASN A 106 -14.00 -4.77 -14.45
CA ASN A 106 -15.39 -5.04 -14.06
C ASN A 106 -15.50 -6.44 -13.43
N ILE A 107 -16.00 -6.55 -12.21
CA ILE A 107 -16.26 -7.82 -11.55
C ILE A 107 -17.70 -8.24 -11.86
N VAL A 108 -17.83 -9.24 -12.71
CA VAL A 108 -19.13 -9.70 -13.23
C VAL A 108 -20.06 -10.14 -12.10
N GLY A 109 -21.23 -9.52 -12.04
CA GLY A 109 -22.26 -9.79 -11.04
C GLY A 109 -22.10 -9.04 -9.73
N ALA A 110 -21.05 -8.23 -9.56
CA ALA A 110 -21.00 -7.28 -8.45
C ALA A 110 -21.86 -6.05 -8.76
N GLU A 111 -22.56 -5.55 -7.75
CA GLU A 111 -23.44 -4.40 -7.84
C GLU A 111 -23.07 -3.37 -6.78
N ARG A 112 -23.47 -2.13 -6.99
CA ARG A 112 -23.35 -1.09 -5.96
C ARG A 112 -23.97 -1.57 -4.64
N GLY A 113 -23.26 -1.44 -3.54
CA GLY A 113 -23.67 -1.90 -2.21
C GLY A 113 -23.16 -3.31 -1.84
N ASP A 114 -22.53 -4.04 -2.76
CA ASP A 114 -21.83 -5.28 -2.47
C ASP A 114 -20.43 -5.01 -1.89
N VAL A 115 -19.77 -6.07 -1.44
CA VAL A 115 -18.34 -6.07 -1.12
C VAL A 115 -17.65 -7.13 -1.97
N ILE A 116 -16.60 -6.76 -2.69
CA ILE A 116 -15.74 -7.76 -3.33
C ILE A 116 -14.60 -8.16 -2.39
N GLU A 117 -14.30 -9.46 -2.39
CA GLU A 117 -13.14 -10.04 -1.73
C GLU A 117 -12.12 -10.46 -2.78
N VAL A 118 -10.92 -9.88 -2.68
CA VAL A 118 -9.83 -10.07 -3.63
C VAL A 118 -8.59 -10.54 -2.88
N GLU A 119 -7.95 -11.62 -3.32
CA GLU A 119 -6.69 -12.12 -2.78
C GLU A 119 -5.52 -11.59 -3.59
N ILE A 120 -4.47 -11.15 -2.92
CA ILE A 120 -3.18 -10.84 -3.53
C ILE A 120 -2.40 -12.15 -3.66
N VAL A 121 -2.28 -12.67 -4.89
CA VAL A 121 -1.74 -14.00 -5.15
C VAL A 121 -0.24 -13.97 -5.37
N ASP A 122 0.23 -13.03 -6.18
CA ASP A 122 1.66 -12.84 -6.48
C ASP A 122 1.94 -11.41 -6.91
N ILE A 123 3.18 -10.98 -6.65
CA ILE A 123 3.74 -9.71 -7.15
C ILE A 123 5.13 -10.03 -7.69
N ALA A 124 5.30 -10.03 -9.00
CA ALA A 124 6.61 -10.18 -9.60
C ALA A 124 7.25 -8.81 -9.80
N PRO A 125 8.35 -8.49 -9.11
CA PRO A 125 8.98 -7.18 -9.21
C PRO A 125 9.65 -6.99 -10.56
N ASP A 126 9.68 -5.77 -11.08
CA ASP A 126 10.63 -5.38 -12.11
C ASP A 126 12.08 -5.45 -11.55
N GLU A 127 13.09 -5.35 -12.42
CA GLU A 127 14.49 -5.45 -12.00
C GLU A 127 15.04 -4.18 -11.33
N TYR A 128 14.26 -3.09 -11.39
CA TYR A 128 14.62 -1.76 -10.93
C TYR A 128 13.52 -1.17 -10.05
N GLY A 129 13.96 -0.37 -9.07
CA GLY A 129 13.11 0.49 -8.25
C GLY A 129 13.93 1.65 -7.69
N TYR A 130 13.25 2.59 -7.08
CA TYR A 130 13.87 3.78 -6.50
C TYR A 130 13.17 4.21 -5.22
N THR A 131 13.89 5.00 -4.41
CA THR A 131 13.33 5.73 -3.27
C THR A 131 13.85 7.15 -3.33
N VAL A 132 12.97 8.15 -3.22
CA VAL A 132 13.34 9.55 -3.33
C VAL A 132 13.00 10.36 -2.09
N ILE A 133 13.78 11.40 -1.83
CA ILE A 133 13.41 12.51 -0.96
C ILE A 133 13.07 13.68 -1.89
N ALA A 134 11.79 14.01 -1.99
CA ALA A 134 11.33 15.13 -2.80
C ALA A 134 11.19 16.39 -1.93
N PRO A 135 11.81 17.52 -2.30
CA PRO A 135 11.70 18.78 -1.54
C PRO A 135 10.24 19.19 -1.31
N GLY A 136 9.89 19.47 -0.07
CA GLY A 136 8.53 19.86 0.32
C GLY A 136 7.54 18.70 0.51
N PHE A 137 7.97 17.45 0.30
CA PHE A 137 7.18 16.24 0.50
C PHE A 137 7.81 15.32 1.58
N GLY A 138 7.05 14.35 2.10
CA GLY A 138 7.47 13.46 3.18
C GLY A 138 7.19 14.01 4.59
N PHE A 139 7.34 13.16 5.59
CA PHE A 139 7.00 13.48 6.99
C PHE A 139 7.97 14.49 7.61
N LEU A 140 9.26 14.43 7.25
CA LEU A 140 10.30 15.35 7.73
C LEU A 140 10.71 16.37 6.65
N ARG A 141 9.77 16.84 5.80
CA ARG A 141 10.02 17.78 4.70
C ARG A 141 10.60 19.14 5.09
N ASP A 142 10.56 19.46 6.37
CA ASP A 142 11.19 20.67 6.97
C ASP A 142 12.65 20.45 7.37
N VAL A 143 13.08 19.19 7.51
CA VAL A 143 14.45 18.79 7.84
C VAL A 143 15.22 18.41 6.57
N PHE A 144 14.59 17.67 5.66
CA PHE A 144 15.18 17.20 4.41
C PHE A 144 14.63 18.03 3.25
N THR A 145 15.34 19.08 2.92
CA THR A 145 14.92 20.10 1.94
C THR A 145 15.58 19.93 0.58
N GLU A 146 16.63 19.11 0.50
CA GLU A 146 17.34 18.84 -0.74
C GLU A 146 16.89 17.52 -1.37
N PRO A 147 16.85 17.45 -2.72
CA PRO A 147 16.47 16.22 -3.41
C PRO A 147 17.51 15.13 -3.18
N TYR A 148 17.05 13.89 -3.04
CA TYR A 148 17.91 12.72 -2.91
C TYR A 148 17.26 11.51 -3.55
N ILE A 149 18.04 10.60 -4.17
CA ILE A 149 17.57 9.38 -4.80
C ILE A 149 18.46 8.21 -4.43
N VAL A 150 17.85 7.08 -4.17
CA VAL A 150 18.50 5.77 -4.10
C VAL A 150 17.87 4.86 -5.14
N ASN A 151 18.70 4.41 -6.07
CA ASN A 151 18.32 3.46 -7.11
C ASN A 151 18.60 2.03 -6.63
N TRP A 152 17.63 1.13 -6.79
CA TRP A 152 17.69 -0.25 -6.32
C TRP A 152 17.66 -1.25 -7.46
N ARG A 153 18.51 -2.27 -7.39
CA ARG A 153 18.39 -3.51 -8.17
C ARG A 153 17.53 -4.49 -7.38
N LEU A 154 16.46 -4.97 -7.99
CA LEU A 154 15.42 -5.76 -7.34
C LEU A 154 15.49 -7.22 -7.78
N THR A 155 15.32 -8.12 -6.83
CA THR A 155 15.08 -9.55 -7.05
C THR A 155 14.16 -10.06 -5.95
N ARG A 156 13.57 -11.24 -6.10
CA ARG A 156 12.78 -11.85 -4.99
C ARG A 156 13.65 -12.21 -3.76
N ASN A 157 14.97 -12.10 -3.83
CA ASN A 157 15.88 -12.40 -2.72
C ASN A 157 16.30 -11.17 -1.93
N GLY A 158 16.06 -9.98 -2.44
CA GLY A 158 16.41 -8.72 -1.80
C GLY A 158 16.64 -7.60 -2.80
N ALA A 159 16.52 -6.36 -2.35
CA ALA A 159 16.89 -5.15 -3.05
C ALA A 159 18.25 -4.65 -2.55
N VAL A 160 19.14 -4.29 -3.48
CA VAL A 160 20.49 -3.78 -3.21
C VAL A 160 20.75 -2.50 -4.00
N SER A 161 21.59 -1.63 -3.46
CA SER A 161 21.95 -0.36 -4.10
C SER A 161 23.44 -0.05 -3.95
N ASP A 162 24.04 0.48 -5.01
CA ASP A 162 25.40 1.01 -4.95
C ASP A 162 25.47 2.28 -4.09
N GLY A 163 24.36 3.00 -3.97
CA GLY A 163 24.21 4.16 -3.09
C GLY A 163 24.11 3.81 -1.60
N MET A 164 23.87 2.53 -1.26
CA MET A 164 23.74 2.04 0.12
C MET A 164 24.45 0.69 0.30
N PRO A 165 25.78 0.65 0.17
CA PRO A 165 26.53 -0.60 0.21
C PRO A 165 26.43 -1.30 1.57
N GLY A 166 26.30 -2.63 1.56
CA GLY A 166 26.15 -3.45 2.78
C GLY A 166 24.76 -3.44 3.39
N ILE A 167 23.79 -2.94 2.63
CA ILE A 167 22.36 -2.99 2.97
C ILE A 167 21.64 -3.81 1.91
N THR A 168 20.81 -4.73 2.37
CA THR A 168 19.89 -5.46 1.51
C THR A 168 18.49 -5.42 2.14
N ILE A 169 17.54 -4.86 1.44
CA ILE A 169 16.15 -4.80 1.88
C ILE A 169 15.45 -6.11 1.50
N PRO A 170 14.78 -6.81 2.44
CA PRO A 170 14.00 -8.01 2.14
C PRO A 170 12.90 -7.73 1.12
N TYR A 171 12.51 -8.78 0.36
CA TYR A 171 11.34 -8.72 -0.50
C TYR A 171 10.08 -8.86 0.35
N GLU A 172 9.31 -7.79 0.42
CA GLU A 172 8.06 -7.68 1.20
C GLU A 172 6.99 -6.92 0.39
N ALA A 173 6.89 -7.24 -0.91
CA ALA A 173 6.12 -6.47 -1.86
C ALA A 173 4.60 -6.47 -1.57
N PHE A 174 4.00 -5.32 -1.82
CA PHE A 174 2.57 -5.08 -1.69
C PHE A 174 2.14 -3.92 -2.60
N PRO A 175 0.84 -3.78 -2.93
CA PRO A 175 0.35 -2.60 -3.63
C PRO A 175 0.22 -1.42 -2.66
N GLY A 176 0.91 -0.31 -2.92
CA GLY A 176 0.65 0.98 -2.26
C GLY A 176 -0.76 1.44 -2.62
N SER A 177 -1.10 1.35 -3.91
CA SER A 177 -2.42 1.72 -4.41
C SER A 177 -3.19 0.51 -4.92
N ILE A 178 -4.30 0.18 -4.25
CA ILE A 178 -5.29 -0.83 -4.67
C ILE A 178 -6.69 -0.39 -4.25
N GLY A 179 -7.69 -0.55 -5.10
CA GLY A 179 -9.04 -0.12 -4.76
C GLY A 179 -10.06 -0.37 -5.86
N VAL A 180 -11.21 0.28 -5.69
CA VAL A 180 -12.35 0.24 -6.62
C VAL A 180 -12.73 1.67 -7.04
N MET A 181 -13.45 1.81 -8.14
CA MET A 181 -13.90 3.14 -8.59
C MET A 181 -14.93 3.74 -7.62
N PRO A 182 -14.84 5.05 -7.32
CA PRO A 182 -15.88 5.75 -6.56
C PRO A 182 -17.18 5.84 -7.38
N GLY A 183 -18.33 5.90 -6.72
CA GLY A 183 -19.59 6.26 -7.35
C GLY A 183 -19.85 7.77 -7.30
N GLU A 184 -20.82 8.27 -8.05
CA GLU A 184 -21.17 9.70 -8.09
C GLU A 184 -21.45 10.31 -6.71
N PRO A 185 -22.25 9.68 -5.81
CA PRO A 185 -22.49 10.23 -4.48
C PRO A 185 -21.23 10.32 -3.60
N GLU A 186 -20.33 9.35 -3.71
CA GLU A 186 -19.06 9.33 -2.99
C GLU A 186 -18.12 10.40 -3.56
N LEU A 187 -18.06 10.52 -4.88
CA LEU A 187 -17.28 11.53 -5.58
C LEU A 187 -17.69 12.95 -5.12
N ASP A 188 -18.99 13.28 -5.14
CA ASP A 188 -19.47 14.59 -4.68
C ASP A 188 -19.10 14.88 -3.22
N LYS A 189 -19.22 13.88 -2.35
CA LYS A 189 -18.88 13.99 -0.93
C LYS A 189 -17.38 14.23 -0.74
N ILE A 190 -16.55 13.50 -1.47
CA ILE A 190 -15.08 13.62 -1.40
C ILE A 190 -14.66 15.01 -1.90
N LEU A 191 -15.11 15.41 -3.09
CA LEU A 191 -14.80 16.71 -3.68
C LEU A 191 -15.16 17.85 -2.73
N LYS A 192 -16.36 17.78 -2.12
CA LYS A 192 -16.79 18.81 -1.17
C LYS A 192 -15.87 18.88 0.05
N ARG A 193 -15.57 17.76 0.72
CA ARG A 193 -14.74 17.79 1.94
C ARG A 193 -13.32 18.24 1.66
N GLU A 194 -12.75 17.87 0.49
CA GLU A 194 -11.41 18.28 0.08
C GLU A 194 -11.37 19.77 -0.27
N ALA A 195 -12.38 20.28 -0.97
CA ALA A 195 -12.52 21.71 -1.24
C ALA A 195 -12.71 22.55 0.04
N ASP A 196 -13.53 22.06 1.00
CA ASP A 196 -13.72 22.72 2.29
C ASP A 196 -12.39 22.79 3.07
N LEU A 197 -11.60 21.72 3.07
CA LEU A 197 -10.28 21.68 3.73
C LEU A 197 -9.28 22.63 3.04
N ALA A 198 -9.22 22.61 1.71
CA ALA A 198 -8.37 23.53 0.94
C ALA A 198 -8.73 24.99 1.22
N GLY A 199 -10.06 25.31 1.26
CA GLY A 199 -10.56 26.65 1.57
C GLY A 199 -10.23 27.09 3.01
N ALA A 200 -10.03 26.15 3.93
CA ALA A 200 -9.57 26.41 5.30
C ALA A 200 -8.05 26.50 5.43
N GLY A 201 -7.29 26.38 4.34
CA GLY A 201 -5.82 26.45 4.34
C GLY A 201 -5.13 25.11 4.64
N GLY A 202 -5.86 23.99 4.60
CA GLY A 202 -5.29 22.65 4.70
C GLY A 202 -4.55 22.26 3.41
N VAL A 203 -3.62 21.31 3.53
CA VAL A 203 -2.91 20.75 2.36
C VAL A 203 -3.78 19.72 1.68
N VAL A 204 -4.19 20.00 0.45
CA VAL A 204 -5.04 19.12 -0.38
C VAL A 204 -4.60 19.20 -1.84
N LEU A 205 -4.61 18.07 -2.51
CA LEU A 205 -4.42 17.97 -3.94
C LEU A 205 -5.79 17.90 -4.64
N THR A 206 -6.35 19.05 -4.96
CA THR A 206 -7.62 19.15 -5.69
C THR A 206 -7.50 18.63 -7.12
N PRO A 207 -8.62 18.33 -7.81
CA PRO A 207 -8.61 17.98 -9.23
C PRO A 207 -7.79 18.97 -10.07
N SER A 208 -7.07 18.45 -11.06
CA SER A 208 -6.21 19.23 -11.96
C SER A 208 -6.10 18.51 -13.30
N GLY A 209 -6.35 19.23 -14.40
CA GLY A 209 -6.31 18.71 -15.75
C GLY A 209 -4.91 18.38 -16.28
N PRO A 210 -3.87 19.22 -16.05
CA PRO A 210 -2.53 18.92 -16.53
C PRO A 210 -2.05 17.53 -16.10
N GLY A 211 -1.55 16.72 -17.05
CA GLY A 211 -1.07 15.37 -16.83
C GLY A 211 -2.16 14.32 -16.50
N ALA A 212 -3.44 14.70 -16.47
CA ALA A 212 -4.53 13.79 -16.12
C ALA A 212 -4.89 12.83 -17.28
N ILE A 213 -5.06 11.56 -16.95
CA ILE A 213 -5.42 10.46 -17.84
C ILE A 213 -6.65 9.73 -17.27
N PRO A 214 -7.70 9.46 -18.08
CA PRO A 214 -7.87 9.75 -19.54
C PRO A 214 -8.00 11.25 -19.82
N ALA A 215 -7.30 11.74 -20.83
CA ALA A 215 -7.23 13.17 -21.11
C ALA A 215 -8.56 13.79 -21.58
N ASP A 216 -9.38 13.04 -22.33
CA ASP A 216 -10.69 13.48 -22.82
C ASP A 216 -11.74 13.62 -21.71
N LEU A 217 -11.58 12.90 -20.61
CA LEU A 217 -12.45 12.98 -19.43
C LEU A 217 -11.86 13.91 -18.36
N CYS A 218 -10.62 13.68 -17.96
CA CYS A 218 -9.99 14.27 -16.78
C CYS A 218 -8.94 15.34 -17.10
N GLY A 219 -8.44 15.40 -18.34
CA GLY A 219 -7.41 16.35 -18.79
C GLY A 219 -7.91 17.78 -18.94
N GLU A 220 -7.02 18.69 -19.35
CA GLU A 220 -7.37 20.09 -19.63
C GLU A 220 -8.47 20.18 -20.68
N GLY A 221 -9.61 20.77 -20.33
CA GLY A 221 -10.78 20.85 -21.18
C GLY A 221 -11.58 19.54 -21.29
N GLY A 222 -11.21 18.51 -20.55
CA GLY A 222 -11.95 17.24 -20.43
C GLY A 222 -13.32 17.43 -19.80
N THR A 223 -14.24 16.49 -20.09
CA THR A 223 -15.66 16.62 -19.71
C THR A 223 -15.90 16.61 -18.20
N ALA A 224 -14.94 16.10 -17.40
CA ALA A 224 -14.99 16.02 -15.94
C ALA A 224 -13.70 16.54 -15.26
N GLU A 225 -12.96 17.44 -15.91
CA GLU A 225 -11.67 17.95 -15.42
C GLU A 225 -11.68 18.32 -13.93
N GLU A 226 -12.69 19.05 -13.46
CA GLU A 226 -12.82 19.53 -12.08
C GLU A 226 -13.37 18.47 -11.12
N ARG A 227 -13.69 17.26 -11.61
CA ARG A 227 -14.31 16.19 -10.83
C ARG A 227 -13.44 14.94 -10.71
N CYS A 228 -12.36 14.84 -11.48
CA CYS A 228 -11.45 13.71 -11.44
C CYS A 228 -10.52 13.80 -10.24
N LEU A 229 -10.68 12.90 -9.27
CA LEU A 229 -9.88 12.89 -8.05
C LEU A 229 -8.43 12.50 -8.33
N ARG A 230 -7.48 13.20 -7.70
CA ARG A 230 -6.07 12.80 -7.67
C ARG A 230 -5.92 11.45 -6.94
N THR A 231 -4.97 10.64 -7.36
CA THR A 231 -4.73 9.29 -6.82
C THR A 231 -3.93 9.28 -5.51
N ILE A 232 -3.20 10.36 -5.19
CA ILE A 232 -2.34 10.44 -4.02
C ILE A 232 -3.08 10.26 -2.69
N PRO A 233 -4.21 10.93 -2.38
CA PRO A 233 -4.90 10.70 -1.11
C PRO A 233 -5.68 9.38 -1.10
N PRO A 234 -5.55 8.54 -0.05
CA PRO A 234 -6.44 7.40 0.14
C PRO A 234 -7.85 7.85 0.54
N ARG A 235 -8.86 7.08 0.16
CA ARG A 235 -10.26 7.41 0.44
C ARG A 235 -11.08 6.15 0.74
N GLU A 236 -12.40 6.29 0.86
CA GLU A 236 -13.32 5.19 1.17
C GLU A 236 -13.27 4.05 0.12
N ASN A 237 -12.86 4.35 -1.09
CA ASN A 237 -12.70 3.37 -2.18
C ASN A 237 -11.34 2.65 -2.19
N GLY A 238 -10.46 2.92 -1.24
CA GLY A 238 -9.06 2.48 -1.23
C GLY A 238 -8.17 3.49 -1.96
N GLY A 239 -7.41 3.02 -2.92
CA GLY A 239 -6.37 3.78 -3.60
C GLY A 239 -5.06 3.71 -2.84
N ASN A 240 -4.39 4.84 -2.70
CA ASN A 240 -3.06 4.96 -2.11
C ASN A 240 -3.09 4.83 -0.58
N MET A 241 -3.19 3.60 -0.10
CA MET A 241 -3.29 3.31 1.34
C MET A 241 -1.94 3.07 2.01
N ASP A 242 -0.93 2.64 1.26
CA ASP A 242 0.45 2.41 1.72
C ASP A 242 0.56 1.51 2.95
N VAL A 243 -0.22 0.44 2.93
CA VAL A 243 -0.33 -0.51 4.05
C VAL A 243 0.52 -1.75 3.78
N GLN A 244 1.74 -1.81 4.31
CA GLN A 244 2.68 -2.91 4.06
C GLN A 244 2.16 -4.30 4.43
N GLN A 245 1.12 -4.39 5.26
CA GLN A 245 0.49 -5.65 5.64
C GLN A 245 -0.37 -6.25 4.52
N GLN A 246 -0.63 -5.52 3.44
CA GLN A 246 -1.37 -5.99 2.25
C GLN A 246 -0.46 -6.77 1.29
N GLN A 247 0.23 -7.77 1.82
CA GLN A 247 1.18 -8.62 1.11
C GLN A 247 0.53 -9.82 0.42
N ILE A 248 1.32 -10.59 -0.32
CA ILE A 248 0.92 -11.86 -0.93
C ILE A 248 0.26 -12.77 0.12
N GLY A 249 -0.89 -13.36 -0.22
CA GLY A 249 -1.72 -14.19 0.67
C GLY A 249 -2.73 -13.40 1.50
N THR A 250 -2.78 -12.09 1.35
CA THR A 250 -3.77 -11.23 2.00
C THR A 250 -5.04 -11.13 1.14
N HIS A 251 -6.19 -11.14 1.80
CA HIS A 251 -7.48 -10.87 1.20
C HIS A 251 -7.91 -9.45 1.52
N MET A 252 -8.20 -8.69 0.49
CA MET A 252 -8.75 -7.34 0.56
C MET A 252 -10.27 -7.38 0.38
N LEU A 253 -10.99 -6.61 1.18
CA LEU A 253 -12.43 -6.40 1.04
C LEU A 253 -12.66 -4.95 0.65
N PHE A 254 -13.34 -4.75 -0.49
CA PHE A 254 -13.67 -3.40 -0.99
C PHE A 254 -15.18 -3.24 -1.14
N PRO A 255 -15.78 -2.17 -0.58
CA PRO A 255 -17.17 -1.82 -0.85
C PRO A 255 -17.33 -1.35 -2.30
N CYS A 256 -18.35 -1.83 -3.01
CA CYS A 256 -18.62 -1.43 -4.38
C CYS A 256 -19.49 -0.18 -4.41
N PHE A 257 -19.01 0.87 -5.04
CA PHE A 257 -19.70 2.15 -5.20
C PHE A 257 -20.37 2.32 -6.57
N ILE A 258 -20.04 1.43 -7.51
CA ILE A 258 -20.66 1.29 -8.83
C ILE A 258 -20.89 -0.20 -9.12
N ASP A 259 -21.73 -0.49 -10.10
CA ASP A 259 -21.89 -1.84 -10.62
C ASP A 259 -20.56 -2.30 -11.23
N GLY A 260 -20.19 -3.56 -10.98
CA GLY A 260 -18.89 -4.11 -11.36
C GLY A 260 -17.70 -3.64 -10.53
N CYS A 261 -17.90 -2.78 -9.52
CA CYS A 261 -16.92 -2.21 -8.58
C CYS A 261 -15.78 -1.42 -9.25
N GLY A 262 -15.25 -1.84 -10.42
CA GLY A 262 -14.12 -1.20 -11.10
C GLY A 262 -12.80 -1.37 -10.34
N LEU A 263 -12.36 -2.63 -10.15
CA LEU A 263 -11.13 -2.97 -9.44
C LEU A 263 -9.89 -2.47 -10.20
N PHE A 264 -8.95 -1.85 -9.48
CA PHE A 264 -7.67 -1.38 -10.02
C PHE A 264 -6.51 -1.63 -9.06
N VAL A 265 -5.29 -1.59 -9.60
CA VAL A 265 -4.06 -1.66 -8.83
C VAL A 265 -2.95 -0.85 -9.53
N GLY A 266 -2.01 -0.32 -8.77
CA GLY A 266 -0.82 0.38 -9.25
C GLY A 266 0.08 0.73 -8.08
N ASP A 267 1.15 1.54 -8.35
CA ASP A 267 1.98 2.05 -7.27
C ASP A 267 2.47 0.90 -6.37
N ILE A 268 3.21 -0.02 -6.97
CA ILE A 268 3.65 -1.23 -6.28
C ILE A 268 4.95 -0.96 -5.55
N HIS A 269 4.95 -1.26 -4.25
CA HIS A 269 6.10 -1.14 -3.39
C HIS A 269 6.83 -2.49 -3.25
N TYR A 270 8.15 -2.47 -3.41
CA TYR A 270 8.99 -3.64 -3.12
C TYR A 270 9.12 -3.88 -1.61
N ALA A 271 9.27 -2.82 -0.84
CA ALA A 271 9.28 -2.77 0.61
C ALA A 271 9.04 -1.34 1.11
N GLN A 272 8.42 -1.23 2.26
CA GLN A 272 8.15 0.03 2.93
C GLN A 272 8.12 -0.19 4.44
N GLY A 273 8.64 0.74 5.23
CA GLY A 273 8.40 0.80 6.67
C GLY A 273 7.00 1.37 6.98
N ASP A 274 6.39 0.94 8.08
CA ASP A 274 5.11 1.51 8.53
C ASP A 274 5.23 3.04 8.68
N GLY A 275 4.44 3.76 7.87
CA GLY A 275 4.43 5.23 7.87
C GLY A 275 5.05 5.89 6.64
N GLU A 276 5.77 5.17 5.79
CA GLU A 276 6.35 5.69 4.53
C GLU A 276 6.97 7.09 4.69
N VAL A 277 7.78 7.23 5.72
CA VAL A 277 8.16 8.54 6.28
C VAL A 277 8.90 9.47 5.32
N GLY A 278 9.58 8.92 4.31
CA GLY A 278 10.26 9.69 3.25
C GLY A 278 9.30 10.24 2.18
N GLY A 279 8.10 9.69 2.11
CA GLY A 279 7.10 10.00 1.07
C GLY A 279 7.20 9.08 -0.14
N THR A 280 8.13 8.12 -0.15
CA THR A 280 8.21 7.00 -1.10
C THR A 280 8.71 5.75 -0.39
N ALA A 281 8.26 4.61 -0.85
CA ALA A 281 8.77 3.27 -0.54
C ALA A 281 10.01 2.95 -1.42
N ILE A 282 10.28 1.68 -1.69
CA ILE A 282 10.99 1.28 -2.90
C ILE A 282 9.93 1.12 -3.97
N GLU A 283 9.78 2.14 -4.78
CA GLU A 283 8.82 2.23 -5.89
C GLU A 283 9.26 1.36 -7.05
N MET A 284 8.33 0.61 -7.66
CA MET A 284 8.66 -0.27 -8.78
C MET A 284 7.47 -0.55 -9.71
N GLY A 285 7.76 -0.87 -10.96
CA GLY A 285 6.82 -1.59 -11.81
C GLY A 285 6.75 -3.07 -11.43
N SER A 286 5.69 -3.74 -11.84
CA SER A 286 5.49 -5.15 -11.50
C SER A 286 4.53 -5.89 -12.44
N VAL A 287 4.50 -7.22 -12.29
CA VAL A 287 3.37 -8.06 -12.70
C VAL A 287 2.66 -8.53 -11.43
N THR A 288 1.50 -7.93 -11.15
CA THR A 288 0.71 -8.21 -9.95
C THR A 288 -0.48 -9.10 -10.31
N THR A 289 -0.64 -10.23 -9.60
CA THR A 289 -1.73 -11.18 -9.80
C THR A 289 -2.70 -11.13 -8.62
N LEU A 290 -3.94 -10.80 -8.92
CA LEU A 290 -5.06 -10.81 -7.98
C LEU A 290 -6.03 -11.95 -8.33
N ARG A 291 -6.77 -12.46 -7.33
CA ARG A 291 -7.87 -13.41 -7.53
C ARG A 291 -9.16 -12.86 -6.97
N VAL A 292 -10.23 -12.87 -7.75
CA VAL A 292 -11.57 -12.56 -7.24
C VAL A 292 -12.08 -13.76 -6.45
N VAL A 293 -12.14 -13.62 -5.12
CA VAL A 293 -12.50 -14.73 -4.22
C VAL A 293 -14.02 -14.85 -4.08
N LYS A 294 -14.69 -13.70 -3.86
CA LYS A 294 -16.12 -13.70 -3.54
C LYS A 294 -16.75 -12.32 -3.72
N ILE A 295 -18.04 -12.31 -4.02
CA ILE A 295 -18.93 -11.14 -3.89
C ILE A 295 -19.83 -11.36 -2.68
N HIS A 296 -19.73 -10.48 -1.68
CA HIS A 296 -20.59 -10.47 -0.50
C HIS A 296 -21.74 -9.48 -0.78
N LYS A 297 -22.89 -10.02 -1.12
CA LYS A 297 -24.05 -9.26 -1.57
C LYS A 297 -24.65 -8.37 -0.47
N GLY A 298 -24.80 -7.06 -0.76
CA GLY A 298 -25.43 -6.10 0.13
C GLY A 298 -24.67 -5.81 1.43
N GLU A 299 -23.36 -6.08 1.49
CA GLU A 299 -22.56 -6.00 2.72
C GLU A 299 -21.74 -4.69 2.84
N ALA A 300 -21.87 -3.74 1.91
CA ALA A 300 -21.05 -2.53 1.92
C ALA A 300 -21.25 -1.67 3.18
N GLU A 301 -22.43 -1.66 3.79
CA GLU A 301 -22.66 -0.93 5.05
C GLU A 301 -21.85 -1.51 6.22
N ASN A 302 -21.54 -2.82 6.18
CA ASN A 302 -20.74 -3.51 7.19
C ASN A 302 -19.23 -3.34 6.95
N VAL A 303 -18.84 -2.97 5.72
CA VAL A 303 -17.45 -2.72 5.31
C VAL A 303 -17.40 -1.36 4.59
N PRO A 304 -17.58 -0.24 5.32
CA PRO A 304 -17.69 1.09 4.69
C PRO A 304 -16.37 1.64 4.15
N MET A 305 -15.27 0.98 4.49
CA MET A 305 -13.90 1.26 4.01
C MET A 305 -13.19 -0.06 3.73
N PRO A 306 -12.11 -0.05 2.94
CA PRO A 306 -11.32 -1.25 2.71
C PRO A 306 -10.90 -1.94 4.01
N ALA A 307 -11.00 -3.25 4.01
CA ALA A 307 -10.57 -4.08 5.13
C ALA A 307 -9.67 -5.21 4.64
N THR A 308 -8.81 -5.70 5.53
CA THR A 308 -7.82 -6.72 5.22
C THR A 308 -7.99 -7.92 6.14
N LYS A 309 -7.92 -9.13 5.58
CA LYS A 309 -7.85 -10.36 6.35
C LYS A 309 -6.88 -11.35 5.70
N GLY A 310 -6.27 -12.24 6.48
CA GLY A 310 -5.33 -13.24 5.93
C GLY A 310 -4.64 -14.03 7.02
N ASN A 311 -3.75 -14.91 6.58
CA ASN A 311 -2.92 -15.75 7.45
C ASN A 311 -1.43 -15.38 7.36
N ASN A 312 -1.09 -14.32 6.64
CA ASN A 312 0.28 -13.83 6.60
C ASN A 312 0.67 -13.23 7.96
N GLN A 313 1.95 -13.10 8.19
CA GLN A 313 2.47 -12.61 9.46
C GLN A 313 2.40 -11.09 9.51
N ILE A 314 1.19 -10.54 9.67
CA ILE A 314 0.95 -9.09 9.79
C ILE A 314 1.72 -8.46 10.94
N VAL A 315 1.95 -9.23 12.01
CA VAL A 315 2.67 -8.76 13.19
C VAL A 315 3.87 -9.68 13.40
N LYS A 316 4.90 -9.50 12.59
CA LYS A 316 6.21 -9.98 12.98
C LYS A 316 6.74 -9.02 14.05
N ILE A 317 6.53 -9.37 15.33
CA ILE A 317 7.53 -9.00 16.33
C ILE A 317 8.72 -9.88 15.97
N GLU A 318 9.63 -9.33 15.18
CA GLU A 318 10.72 -10.12 14.63
C GLU A 318 11.54 -10.72 15.77
N PRO A 319 11.79 -12.03 15.75
CA PRO A 319 12.70 -12.65 16.71
C PRO A 319 14.17 -12.25 16.45
N ASN A 320 14.44 -11.48 15.43
CA ASN A 320 15.73 -11.02 15.01
C ASN A 320 16.20 -9.82 15.83
N ARG A 321 17.46 -9.46 15.66
CA ARG A 321 18.01 -8.26 16.28
C ARG A 321 17.31 -7.02 15.72
N TYR A 322 16.87 -6.16 16.60
CA TYR A 322 16.29 -4.88 16.22
C TYR A 322 16.86 -3.76 17.10
N TYR A 323 16.74 -2.55 16.63
CA TYR A 323 16.86 -1.34 17.44
C TYR A 323 15.55 -0.58 17.41
N GLN A 324 15.16 -0.03 18.54
CA GLN A 324 13.89 0.69 18.65
C GLN A 324 14.10 1.98 19.44
N THR A 325 13.59 3.07 18.91
CA THR A 325 13.51 4.35 19.58
C THR A 325 12.08 4.60 20.06
N VAL A 326 11.95 5.42 21.09
CA VAL A 326 10.66 5.80 21.69
C VAL A 326 10.51 7.31 21.59
N GLY A 327 9.45 7.75 20.94
CA GLY A 327 9.03 9.14 20.88
C GLY A 327 7.87 9.40 21.83
N ILE A 328 7.96 10.46 22.57
CA ILE A 328 6.88 11.03 23.38
C ILE A 328 6.69 12.49 23.00
N PRO A 329 5.49 13.06 23.13
CA PRO A 329 5.20 14.40 22.63
C PRO A 329 5.68 15.53 23.58
N ILE A 330 6.94 15.47 23.97
CA ILE A 330 7.63 16.57 24.64
C ILE A 330 8.26 17.44 23.57
N LYS A 331 7.94 18.71 23.54
CA LYS A 331 8.43 19.63 22.52
C LYS A 331 8.82 20.96 23.10
N GLY A 332 9.77 21.65 22.48
CA GLY A 332 10.04 23.05 22.69
C GLY A 332 8.97 23.97 22.09
N ALA A 333 8.93 25.19 22.52
CA ALA A 333 8.04 26.20 21.96
C ALA A 333 8.34 26.39 20.47
N GLY A 334 7.29 26.26 19.63
CA GLY A 334 7.42 26.40 18.18
C GLY A 334 8.14 25.24 17.47
N GLU A 335 8.33 24.08 18.12
CA GLU A 335 8.97 22.92 17.52
C GLU A 335 8.18 22.33 16.34
N ILE A 336 6.85 22.45 16.36
CA ILE A 336 6.04 22.01 15.22
C ILE A 336 6.26 22.94 14.04
N PRO A 337 6.77 22.43 12.92
CA PRO A 337 7.01 23.26 11.75
C PRO A 337 5.71 23.85 11.21
N PRO A 338 5.74 25.04 10.58
CA PRO A 338 4.55 25.65 9.98
C PRO A 338 3.80 24.73 9.01
N SER A 339 4.51 23.88 8.29
CA SER A 339 3.93 22.90 7.37
C SER A 339 3.07 21.82 8.05
N HIS A 340 3.20 21.64 9.35
CA HIS A 340 2.43 20.71 10.18
C HIS A 340 1.51 21.42 11.18
N ALA A 341 1.49 22.75 11.21
CA ALA A 341 0.75 23.51 12.23
C ALA A 341 -0.75 23.17 12.26
N TYR A 342 -1.34 22.78 11.13
CA TYR A 342 -2.74 22.35 11.05
C TYR A 342 -3.02 21.01 11.75
N LEU A 343 -1.98 20.22 12.06
CA LEU A 343 -2.08 18.96 12.79
C LEU A 343 -2.00 19.15 14.32
N SER A 344 -1.66 20.35 14.81
CA SER A 344 -1.52 20.64 16.22
C SER A 344 -2.58 21.63 16.72
N SER A 345 -2.89 21.58 18.01
CA SER A 345 -3.77 22.56 18.62
C SER A 345 -3.05 23.92 18.72
N GLU A 346 -3.65 24.98 18.17
CA GLU A 346 -3.13 26.35 18.30
C GLU A 346 -2.93 26.77 19.75
N LYS A 347 -3.70 26.21 20.70
CA LYS A 347 -3.63 26.50 22.11
C LYS A 347 -2.34 26.02 22.76
N ILE A 348 -1.73 24.96 22.21
CA ILE A 348 -0.51 24.35 22.76
C ILE A 348 0.70 24.49 21.83
N ALA A 349 0.52 25.01 20.61
CA ALA A 349 1.58 25.09 19.60
C ALA A 349 2.86 25.78 20.11
N ASN A 350 2.71 26.83 20.92
CA ASN A 350 3.81 27.61 21.46
C ASN A 350 4.18 27.23 22.90
N LEU A 351 3.62 26.17 23.45
CA LEU A 351 3.94 25.71 24.80
C LEU A 351 5.04 24.65 24.73
N GLU A 352 6.00 24.80 25.61
CA GLU A 352 7.01 23.81 25.92
C GLU A 352 6.46 22.81 26.93
N ASN A 353 5.99 21.64 26.50
CA ASN A 353 5.35 20.68 27.39
C ASN A 353 5.16 19.30 26.75
N LEU A 354 4.61 18.41 27.56
CA LEU A 354 3.98 17.17 27.14
C LEU A 354 2.61 17.44 26.50
N ASN A 355 2.21 16.69 25.50
CA ASN A 355 0.91 16.80 24.86
C ASN A 355 0.43 15.44 24.31
N GLU A 356 -0.79 15.40 23.79
CA GLU A 356 -1.42 14.21 23.21
C GLU A 356 -1.25 14.13 21.68
N ASP A 357 -0.20 14.74 21.13
CA ASP A 357 0.04 14.82 19.69
C ASP A 357 0.88 13.62 19.20
N LEU A 358 0.22 12.65 18.58
CA LEU A 358 0.89 11.48 17.98
C LEU A 358 1.89 11.85 16.87
N THR A 359 1.66 12.96 16.17
CA THR A 359 2.56 13.43 15.11
C THR A 359 3.89 13.88 15.70
N VAL A 360 3.86 14.60 16.83
CA VAL A 360 5.08 14.98 17.57
C VAL A 360 5.79 13.75 18.12
N ALA A 361 5.06 12.80 18.70
CA ALA A 361 5.63 11.55 19.20
C ALA A 361 6.32 10.75 18.09
N ALA A 362 5.67 10.59 16.93
CA ALA A 362 6.24 9.90 15.75
C ALA A 362 7.50 10.61 15.24
N ARG A 363 7.47 11.96 15.18
CA ARG A 363 8.61 12.78 14.76
C ARG A 363 9.81 12.57 15.68
N HIS A 364 9.61 12.56 17.00
CA HIS A 364 10.69 12.33 17.96
C HIS A 364 11.26 10.91 17.85
N ALA A 365 10.42 9.89 17.71
CA ALA A 365 10.89 8.53 17.52
C ALA A 365 11.76 8.42 16.26
N LEU A 366 11.29 9.00 15.15
CA LEU A 366 11.96 8.92 13.86
C LEU A 366 13.28 9.67 13.83
N LEU A 367 13.34 10.90 14.37
CA LEU A 367 14.59 11.67 14.41
C LEU A 367 15.67 10.96 15.23
N GLN A 368 15.32 10.37 16.38
CA GLN A 368 16.24 9.56 17.18
C GLN A 368 16.72 8.30 16.41
N MET A 369 15.83 7.67 15.62
CA MET A 369 16.19 6.53 14.78
C MET A 369 17.17 6.93 13.68
N ILE A 370 16.94 8.06 13.02
CA ILE A 370 17.86 8.61 12.00
C ILE A 370 19.23 8.88 12.63
N ASP A 371 19.29 9.52 13.78
CA ASP A 371 20.55 9.79 14.49
C ASP A 371 21.29 8.50 14.85
N TYR A 372 20.58 7.47 15.35
CA TYR A 372 21.13 6.14 15.60
C TYR A 372 21.73 5.51 14.33
N ILE A 373 20.98 5.54 13.22
CA ILE A 373 21.45 4.96 11.95
C ILE A 373 22.72 5.66 11.46
N VAL A 374 22.79 6.98 11.58
CA VAL A 374 23.97 7.78 11.23
C VAL A 374 25.16 7.41 12.10
N GLU A 375 24.98 7.39 13.42
CA GLU A 375 26.07 7.16 14.40
C GLU A 375 26.60 5.73 14.37
N GLU A 376 25.72 4.74 14.35
CA GLU A 376 26.11 3.32 14.47
C GLU A 376 26.45 2.64 13.13
N HIS A 377 25.92 3.15 12.03
CA HIS A 377 26.07 2.53 10.72
C HIS A 377 26.83 3.39 9.71
N GLY A 378 27.15 4.64 10.05
CA GLY A 378 27.97 5.53 9.24
C GLY A 378 27.31 6.00 7.95
N LEU A 379 25.97 5.98 7.90
CA LEU A 379 25.20 6.50 6.78
C LEU A 379 25.11 8.02 6.85
N THR A 380 24.84 8.68 5.72
CA THR A 380 24.44 10.09 5.73
C THR A 380 23.02 10.23 6.30
N ARG A 381 22.62 11.44 6.66
CA ARG A 381 21.26 11.68 7.17
C ARG A 381 20.20 11.37 6.12
N GLU A 382 20.47 11.67 4.86
CA GLU A 382 19.59 11.36 3.73
C GLU A 382 19.47 9.84 3.54
N GLN A 383 20.59 9.11 3.57
CA GLN A 383 20.59 7.64 3.51
C GLN A 383 19.82 7.03 4.69
N ALA A 384 20.00 7.58 5.90
CA ALA A 384 19.29 7.13 7.10
C ALA A 384 17.77 7.42 7.00
N TYR A 385 17.37 8.53 6.39
CA TYR A 385 15.97 8.85 6.17
C TYR A 385 15.34 7.97 5.08
N VAL A 386 16.05 7.71 3.98
CA VAL A 386 15.62 6.71 2.97
C VAL A 386 15.48 5.33 3.61
N LEU A 387 16.49 4.88 4.39
CA LEU A 387 16.40 3.58 5.08
C LEU A 387 15.20 3.56 6.05
N SER A 388 14.93 4.67 6.71
CA SER A 388 13.77 4.77 7.60
C SER A 388 12.45 4.66 6.84
N SER A 389 12.35 5.21 5.63
CA SER A 389 11.16 5.11 4.79
C SER A 389 10.87 3.68 4.33
N VAL A 390 11.91 2.89 4.06
CA VAL A 390 11.76 1.54 3.46
C VAL A 390 11.82 0.38 4.47
N ALA A 391 12.29 0.61 5.72
CA ALA A 391 12.58 -0.48 6.66
C ALA A 391 12.40 -0.14 8.14
N VAL A 392 11.90 1.04 8.51
CA VAL A 392 11.59 1.41 9.89
C VAL A 392 10.10 1.48 10.09
N ASP A 393 9.60 0.70 11.04
CA ASP A 393 8.17 0.66 11.38
C ASP A 393 7.84 1.66 12.48
N LEU A 394 6.96 2.61 12.18
CA LEU A 394 6.31 3.45 13.19
C LEU A 394 5.10 2.73 13.77
N ARG A 395 5.03 2.61 15.10
CA ARG A 395 3.91 1.95 15.78
C ARG A 395 3.43 2.76 16.97
N ILE A 396 2.12 2.82 17.14
CA ILE A 396 1.50 3.40 18.32
C ILE A 396 1.74 2.45 19.50
N GLY A 397 2.52 2.89 20.48
CA GLY A 397 2.75 2.14 21.72
C GLY A 397 1.53 2.21 22.64
N GLN A 398 1.00 3.42 22.87
CA GLN A 398 -0.23 3.64 23.64
C GLN A 398 -0.82 5.05 23.37
N VAL A 399 -2.12 5.20 23.59
CA VAL A 399 -2.90 6.43 23.42
C VAL A 399 -3.83 6.70 24.61
N VAL A 400 -3.43 6.28 25.82
CA VAL A 400 -4.28 6.32 27.01
C VAL A 400 -3.62 7.01 28.20
N ASP A 401 -2.29 7.08 28.26
CA ASP A 401 -1.55 7.63 29.39
C ASP A 401 -1.31 9.13 29.20
N VAL A 402 -2.36 9.90 29.41
CA VAL A 402 -2.31 11.37 29.31
C VAL A 402 -1.35 11.98 30.32
N PRO A 403 -0.57 13.02 29.96
CA PRO A 403 -0.57 13.69 28.66
C PRO A 403 0.47 13.14 27.66
N ASN A 404 0.96 11.91 27.81
CA ASN A 404 2.09 11.37 27.06
C ASN A 404 1.70 10.16 26.22
N TYR A 405 1.31 10.37 24.98
CA TYR A 405 1.20 9.27 24.02
C TYR A 405 2.59 8.75 23.63
N VAL A 406 2.66 7.51 23.17
CA VAL A 406 3.92 6.87 22.79
C VAL A 406 3.84 6.33 21.38
N VAL A 407 4.82 6.70 20.56
CA VAL A 407 5.10 6.09 19.25
C VAL A 407 6.51 5.50 19.30
N THR A 408 6.69 4.33 18.69
CA THR A 408 8.00 3.71 18.51
C THR A 408 8.41 3.73 17.04
N ALA A 409 9.71 3.83 16.79
CA ALA A 409 10.30 3.58 15.49
C ALA A 409 11.23 2.36 15.62
N THR A 410 10.99 1.29 14.86
CA THR A 410 11.67 0.00 14.99
C THR A 410 12.38 -0.35 13.70
N LEU A 411 13.68 -0.57 13.76
CA LEU A 411 14.51 -1.03 12.64
C LEU A 411 14.94 -2.47 12.87
N ASN A 412 14.62 -3.35 11.93
CA ASN A 412 15.17 -4.70 11.88
C ASN A 412 16.63 -4.64 11.41
N LEU A 413 17.58 -5.01 12.28
CA LEU A 413 19.00 -4.93 11.97
C LEU A 413 19.48 -5.96 10.91
N SER A 414 18.66 -6.94 10.55
CA SER A 414 18.99 -7.89 9.47
C SER A 414 19.04 -7.25 8.07
N VAL A 415 18.59 -6.01 7.92
CA VAL A 415 18.81 -5.23 6.68
C VAL A 415 20.27 -4.95 6.42
N PHE A 416 21.12 -4.93 7.47
CA PHE A 416 22.55 -4.79 7.34
C PHE A 416 23.21 -6.15 7.14
N ASP A 417 23.95 -6.34 6.05
CA ASP A 417 24.58 -7.61 5.67
C ASP A 417 25.47 -8.19 6.78
N LYS A 418 26.11 -7.33 7.58
CA LYS A 418 26.93 -7.74 8.73
C LYS A 418 26.16 -8.52 9.81
N PHE A 419 24.81 -8.46 9.83
CA PHE A 419 23.96 -9.14 10.81
C PHE A 419 23.15 -10.30 10.23
N ARG A 420 23.23 -10.58 8.92
CA ARG A 420 22.46 -11.64 8.25
C ARG A 420 22.88 -13.06 8.58
N HIS A 421 24.06 -13.25 9.13
CA HIS A 421 24.68 -14.57 9.34
C HIS A 421 24.73 -15.01 10.81
N TYR A 422 23.87 -14.47 11.66
CA TYR A 422 23.85 -14.84 13.09
C TYR A 422 22.48 -15.30 13.53
#